data_90a244120bbb48eee89a6601aab3afae
#
_entry.id   90a244120bbb48eee89a6601aab3afae
#
_cell.length_a   1.000
_cell.length_b   1.000
_cell.length_c   1.000
_cell.angle_alpha   90.00
_cell.angle_beta   90.00
_cell.angle_gamma   90.00
#
_symmetry.space_group_name_H-M   'P 1'
#
loop_
_entity.id
_entity.type
_entity.pdbx_description
1 polymer ?
#
loop_
_entity_poly.entity_id
_entity_poly.type
_entity_poly.pdbx_seq_one_letter_code
_entity_poly.pdbx_strand_id
1 'polypeptide(L)'
;MNKKKPQPTSAKSGKVKSAGSKTSASATNASKAPTFKSIAENRKAKHNYEILDSIECGLVLHGSEVKSLRNGRCSIEEAYARFKDGELWLVDCEIDEYRQATFWNHPTKRMRKLLLHRRELKRFALKAKERGLTLIPLRVYFTDRSVAKCVIALCKGRKLHDKREVLKKADARREIDRAIKQRAKRL
;
A
#
# COMPACT_ATOMS: atom_id res chain seq x y z
N MET A 1 7.81 54.42 -48.02
CA MET A 1 9.19 54.69 -48.56
C MET A 1 10.13 53.59 -48.10
N ASN A 2 10.62 52.89 -49.07
CA ASN A 2 11.91 52.17 -49.24
C ASN A 2 12.24 51.06 -48.19
N LYS A 3 12.06 49.79 -48.61
CA LYS A 3 12.96 48.89 -49.41
C LYS A 3 14.37 48.79 -48.86
N LYS A 4 14.73 47.59 -48.35
CA LYS A 4 15.82 46.79 -48.95
C LYS A 4 15.97 45.45 -48.20
N LYS A 5 15.72 44.35 -48.95
CA LYS A 5 16.41 43.07 -48.82
C LYS A 5 17.82 43.22 -49.40
N PRO A 6 18.76 42.45 -49.00
CA PRO A 6 19.27 41.43 -49.92
C PRO A 6 19.52 40.07 -49.33
N GLN A 7 19.54 39.11 -50.21
CA GLN A 7 19.96 37.71 -50.15
C GLN A 7 21.45 37.55 -50.50
N PRO A 8 21.96 36.31 -50.81
CA PRO A 8 22.53 35.33 -49.92
C PRO A 8 24.00 34.97 -50.39
N THR A 9 24.75 34.28 -49.57
CA THR A 9 25.98 33.54 -50.02
C THR A 9 26.17 32.28 -49.25
N SER A 10 26.05 31.21 -49.87
CA SER A 10 26.96 30.21 -50.48
C SER A 10 27.49 29.15 -49.50
N ALA A 11 27.23 27.93 -49.93
CA ALA A 11 27.58 26.61 -49.45
C ALA A 11 29.07 26.40 -49.09
N LYS A 12 29.30 25.56 -48.07
CA LYS A 12 30.45 24.63 -48.04
C LYS A 12 30.06 23.31 -47.44
N SER A 13 30.23 22.29 -48.26
CA SER A 13 30.17 20.86 -47.96
C SER A 13 31.15 20.44 -46.86
N GLY A 14 30.72 19.64 -45.92
CA GLY A 14 31.55 19.06 -44.85
C GLY A 14 31.03 17.70 -44.39
N LYS A 15 31.43 16.69 -45.10
CA LYS A 15 31.78 15.31 -44.71
C LYS A 15 31.01 14.66 -43.53
N VAL A 16 30.15 13.73 -43.92
CA VAL A 16 29.49 12.73 -43.05
C VAL A 16 30.55 11.83 -42.39
N LYS A 17 30.58 11.78 -41.05
CA LYS A 17 31.20 10.68 -40.29
C LYS A 17 30.11 9.97 -39.53
N SER A 18 29.84 8.72 -39.93
CA SER A 18 29.07 7.74 -39.26
C SER A 18 29.66 7.46 -37.86
N ALA A 19 28.93 7.77 -36.80
CA ALA A 19 29.28 7.34 -35.46
C ALA A 19 28.14 6.46 -34.93
N GLY A 20 28.52 5.25 -34.55
CA GLY A 20 27.64 4.15 -34.19
C GLY A 20 26.69 4.46 -33.03
N SER A 21 25.49 4.02 -33.20
CA SER A 21 24.46 3.97 -32.14
C SER A 21 24.90 3.02 -31.04
N LYS A 22 25.39 3.57 -29.94
CA LYS A 22 25.45 2.84 -28.68
C LYS A 22 24.05 2.88 -28.05
N THR A 23 23.29 1.79 -28.20
CA THR A 23 22.09 1.52 -27.41
C THR A 23 22.50 1.47 -25.94
N SER A 24 22.23 2.55 -25.23
CA SER A 24 22.29 2.56 -23.78
C SER A 24 21.11 1.74 -23.26
N ALA A 25 21.39 0.52 -22.81
CA ALA A 25 20.47 -0.26 -22.01
C ALA A 25 20.08 0.58 -20.79
N SER A 26 18.81 1.01 -20.73
CA SER A 26 18.23 1.60 -19.54
C SER A 26 18.21 0.53 -18.45
N ALA A 27 19.16 0.62 -17.52
CA ALA A 27 19.10 -0.12 -16.28
C ALA A 27 17.81 0.29 -15.58
N THR A 28 16.83 -0.60 -15.58
CA THR A 28 15.67 -0.51 -14.72
C THR A 28 16.17 -0.50 -13.29
N ASN A 29 16.23 0.66 -12.68
CA ASN A 29 16.38 0.83 -11.24
C ASN A 29 15.20 0.11 -10.58
N ALA A 30 15.40 -1.14 -10.23
CA ALA A 30 14.56 -1.83 -9.27
C ALA A 30 14.71 -1.05 -7.95
N SER A 31 13.84 -0.08 -7.74
CA SER A 31 13.75 0.68 -6.51
C SER A 31 13.54 -0.33 -5.38
N LYS A 32 14.60 -0.50 -4.56
CA LYS A 32 14.55 -1.28 -3.32
C LYS A 32 13.30 -0.84 -2.56
N ALA A 33 12.33 -1.73 -2.45
CA ALA A 33 11.07 -1.41 -1.76
C ALA A 33 11.40 -0.86 -0.38
N PRO A 34 10.84 0.28 0.03
CA PRO A 34 11.16 0.90 1.30
C PRO A 34 10.90 -0.11 2.41
N THR A 35 11.90 -0.32 3.27
CA THR A 35 11.86 -1.30 4.35
C THR A 35 11.04 -0.73 5.50
N PHE A 36 9.72 -0.70 5.36
CA PHE A 36 8.83 -0.24 6.41
C PHE A 36 8.78 -1.26 7.55
N LYS A 37 8.95 -0.79 8.78
CA LYS A 37 8.75 -1.62 9.96
C LYS A 37 7.27 -1.91 10.13
N SER A 38 6.81 -3.07 9.64
CA SER A 38 5.43 -3.53 9.84
C SER A 38 5.18 -3.75 11.33
N ILE A 39 4.08 -3.21 11.85
CA ILE A 39 3.66 -3.34 13.25
C ILE A 39 2.64 -4.47 13.35
N ALA A 40 1.58 -4.41 12.54
CA ALA A 40 0.52 -5.39 12.49
C ALA A 40 0.11 -5.66 11.04
N GLU A 41 -0.20 -6.91 10.72
CA GLU A 41 -0.67 -7.34 9.41
C GLU A 41 -1.87 -8.27 9.55
N ASN A 42 -2.95 -7.97 8.81
CA ASN A 42 -4.13 -8.81 8.74
C ASN A 42 -3.96 -9.88 7.65
N ARG A 43 -3.36 -11.02 8.03
CA ARG A 43 -3.15 -12.15 7.11
C ARG A 43 -4.47 -12.82 6.73
N LYS A 44 -5.46 -12.82 7.64
CA LYS A 44 -6.79 -13.41 7.42
C LYS A 44 -7.58 -12.66 6.35
N ALA A 45 -7.34 -11.36 6.18
CA ALA A 45 -8.03 -10.54 5.18
C ALA A 45 -7.83 -11.08 3.76
N LYS A 46 -6.60 -11.43 3.37
CA LYS A 46 -6.28 -11.98 2.04
C LYS A 46 -6.96 -13.33 1.77
N HIS A 47 -7.20 -14.10 2.81
CA HIS A 47 -7.87 -15.40 2.71
C HIS A 47 -9.40 -15.25 2.62
N ASN A 48 -9.97 -14.38 3.46
CA ASN A 48 -11.41 -14.26 3.62
C ASN A 48 -12.06 -13.36 2.58
N TYR A 49 -11.30 -12.43 2.01
CA TYR A 49 -11.81 -11.38 1.13
C TYR A 49 -11.04 -11.32 -0.18
N GLU A 50 -11.72 -10.88 -1.21
CA GLU A 50 -11.12 -10.47 -2.47
C GLU A 50 -10.82 -8.97 -2.40
N ILE A 51 -9.56 -8.59 -2.60
CA ILE A 51 -9.10 -7.20 -2.54
C ILE A 51 -9.31 -6.58 -3.92
N LEU A 52 -10.17 -5.57 -4.01
CA LEU A 52 -10.49 -4.87 -5.25
C LEU A 52 -9.61 -3.63 -5.43
N ASP A 53 -9.40 -2.87 -4.35
CA ASP A 53 -8.61 -1.64 -4.37
C ASP A 53 -7.98 -1.44 -2.99
N SER A 54 -6.89 -0.67 -2.89
CA SER A 54 -6.26 -0.36 -1.62
C SER A 54 -5.73 1.06 -1.59
N ILE A 55 -5.77 1.68 -0.42
CA ILE A 55 -5.32 3.04 -0.22
C ILE A 55 -4.52 3.16 1.07
N GLU A 56 -3.49 3.99 1.04
CA GLU A 56 -2.67 4.29 2.20
C GLU A 56 -3.20 5.53 2.93
N CYS A 57 -3.38 5.41 4.25
CA CYS A 57 -3.94 6.45 5.10
C CYS A 57 -2.98 6.77 6.24
N GLY A 58 -2.95 8.03 6.69
CA GLY A 58 -2.39 8.39 7.99
C GLY A 58 -3.35 8.02 9.12
N LEU A 59 -2.83 7.85 10.35
CA LEU A 59 -3.65 7.62 11.56
C LEU A 59 -3.52 8.78 12.53
N VAL A 60 -4.65 9.22 13.09
CA VAL A 60 -4.68 10.15 14.23
C VAL A 60 -4.64 9.34 15.52
N LEU A 61 -3.51 9.44 16.22
CA LEU A 61 -3.20 8.64 17.41
C LEU A 61 -2.89 9.55 18.61
N HIS A 62 -3.17 9.04 19.81
CA HIS A 62 -2.68 9.62 21.06
C HIS A 62 -1.21 9.23 21.31
N GLY A 63 -0.50 10.00 22.14
CA GLY A 63 0.90 9.71 22.46
C GLY A 63 1.12 8.34 23.09
N SER A 64 0.21 7.88 23.97
CA SER A 64 0.24 6.55 24.56
C SER A 64 0.05 5.43 23.50
N GLU A 65 -0.83 5.63 22.51
CA GLU A 65 -1.02 4.69 21.40
C GLU A 65 0.23 4.55 20.54
N VAL A 66 0.90 5.68 20.22
CA VAL A 66 2.14 5.65 19.43
C VAL A 66 3.22 4.87 20.15
N LYS A 67 3.33 5.01 21.49
CA LYS A 67 4.28 4.26 22.31
C LYS A 67 3.98 2.76 22.30
N SER A 68 2.70 2.37 22.43
CA SER A 68 2.26 0.96 22.32
C SER A 68 2.51 0.38 20.94
N LEU A 69 2.25 1.12 19.86
CA LEU A 69 2.55 0.71 18.49
C LEU A 69 4.04 0.48 18.26
N ARG A 70 4.92 1.31 18.84
CA ARG A 70 6.38 1.11 18.76
C ARG A 70 6.81 -0.18 19.43
N ASN A 71 6.09 -0.62 20.46
CA ASN A 71 6.29 -1.92 21.12
C ASN A 71 5.64 -3.10 20.37
N GLY A 72 5.03 -2.86 19.20
CA GLY A 72 4.39 -3.90 18.40
C GLY A 72 3.05 -4.41 18.94
N ARG A 73 2.43 -3.68 19.89
CA ARG A 73 1.20 -4.08 20.57
C ARG A 73 -0.02 -3.53 19.84
N CYS A 74 -0.40 -4.18 18.74
CA CYS A 74 -1.56 -3.81 17.94
C CYS A 74 -2.14 -5.04 17.25
N SER A 75 -3.46 -5.16 17.29
CA SER A 75 -4.23 -6.14 16.52
C SER A 75 -5.21 -5.43 15.60
N ILE A 76 -5.23 -5.85 14.32
CA ILE A 76 -6.12 -5.32 13.29
C ILE A 76 -6.98 -6.41 12.64
N GLU A 77 -7.01 -7.61 13.23
CA GLU A 77 -7.69 -8.76 12.62
C GLU A 77 -9.21 -8.58 12.55
N GLU A 78 -9.80 -7.99 13.57
CA GLU A 78 -11.24 -7.73 13.68
C GLU A 78 -11.60 -6.30 13.22
N ALA A 79 -10.59 -5.47 12.96
CA ALA A 79 -10.80 -4.08 12.61
C ALA A 79 -11.40 -3.93 11.21
N TYR A 80 -12.23 -2.90 11.09
CA TYR A 80 -12.79 -2.45 9.82
C TYR A 80 -12.80 -0.93 9.73
N ALA A 81 -12.95 -0.40 8.52
CA ALA A 81 -13.10 1.03 8.35
C ALA A 81 -14.51 1.38 7.90
N ARG A 82 -15.01 2.54 8.33
CA ARG A 82 -16.31 3.06 7.92
C ARG A 82 -16.28 4.56 7.68
N PHE A 83 -17.11 5.02 6.77
CA PHE A 83 -17.34 6.45 6.57
C PHE A 83 -18.35 6.95 7.62
N LYS A 84 -17.99 8.04 8.29
CA LYS A 84 -18.85 8.77 9.21
C LYS A 84 -18.58 10.27 9.01
N ASP A 85 -19.63 11.07 8.83
CA ASP A 85 -19.57 12.54 8.69
C ASP A 85 -18.58 13.03 7.61
N GLY A 86 -18.50 12.29 6.49
CA GLY A 86 -17.60 12.61 5.39
C GLY A 86 -16.13 12.28 5.64
N GLU A 87 -15.81 11.61 6.73
CA GLU A 87 -14.48 11.17 7.13
C GLU A 87 -14.39 9.65 7.20
N LEU A 88 -13.17 9.11 7.13
CA LEU A 88 -12.91 7.68 7.25
C LEU A 88 -12.41 7.37 8.66
N TRP A 89 -13.02 6.40 9.30
CA TRP A 89 -12.72 5.98 10.66
C TRP A 89 -12.37 4.50 10.72
N LEU A 90 -11.31 4.18 11.45
CA LEU A 90 -10.93 2.83 11.80
C LEU A 90 -11.60 2.43 13.10
N VAL A 91 -12.35 1.33 13.07
CA VAL A 91 -13.15 0.80 14.19
C VAL A 91 -12.61 -0.57 14.57
N ASP A 92 -12.74 -0.94 15.84
CA ASP A 92 -12.32 -2.23 16.42
C ASP A 92 -10.83 -2.59 16.18
N CYS A 93 -10.01 -1.58 15.91
CA CYS A 93 -8.57 -1.75 15.94
C CYS A 93 -8.12 -1.72 17.41
N GLU A 94 -7.52 -2.80 17.88
CA GLU A 94 -7.05 -2.96 19.24
C GLU A 94 -5.59 -2.51 19.36
N ILE A 95 -5.35 -1.53 20.23
CA ILE A 95 -4.01 -1.09 20.61
C ILE A 95 -3.95 -1.19 22.12
N ASP A 96 -3.04 -2.02 22.61
CA ASP A 96 -2.88 -2.25 24.05
C ASP A 96 -2.51 -0.96 24.78
N GLU A 97 -2.89 -0.89 26.02
CA GLU A 97 -2.51 0.20 26.92
C GLU A 97 -0.99 0.26 27.10
N TYR A 98 -0.47 1.48 27.18
CA TYR A 98 0.92 1.70 27.47
C TYR A 98 1.18 1.57 28.98
N ARG A 99 1.85 0.51 29.40
CA ARG A 99 2.01 0.14 30.83
C ARG A 99 2.63 1.23 31.69
N GLN A 100 3.45 2.13 31.10
CA GLN A 100 4.10 3.23 31.84
C GLN A 100 3.26 4.51 31.88
N ALA A 101 2.08 4.54 31.24
CA ALA A 101 1.14 5.66 31.31
C ALA A 101 0.05 5.36 32.36
N THR A 102 0.37 5.50 33.62
CA THR A 102 -0.48 5.11 34.77
C THR A 102 -1.94 5.56 34.64
N PHE A 103 -2.23 6.86 34.74
CA PHE A 103 -3.61 7.39 34.73
C PHE A 103 -4.09 7.89 33.36
N TRP A 104 -3.19 8.23 32.47
CA TRP A 104 -3.48 8.87 31.18
C TRP A 104 -3.36 7.88 30.02
N ASN A 105 -4.04 6.76 30.13
CA ASN A 105 -4.06 5.77 29.08
C ASN A 105 -5.25 5.97 28.13
N HIS A 106 -5.23 5.30 26.99
CA HIS A 106 -6.28 5.36 25.98
C HIS A 106 -7.15 4.10 26.05
N PRO A 107 -8.43 4.17 25.69
CA PRO A 107 -9.25 2.97 25.49
C PRO A 107 -8.69 2.12 24.34
N THR A 108 -8.52 0.82 24.57
CA THR A 108 -7.90 -0.11 23.60
C THR A 108 -8.59 -0.13 22.24
N LYS A 109 -9.92 -0.16 22.22
CA LYS A 109 -10.75 -0.26 20.99
C LYS A 109 -11.43 1.06 20.61
N ARG A 110 -10.81 2.20 20.86
CA ARG A 110 -11.40 3.46 20.43
C ARG A 110 -11.43 3.61 18.91
N MET A 111 -12.36 4.39 18.39
CA MET A 111 -12.40 4.78 16.99
C MET A 111 -11.24 5.74 16.66
N ARG A 112 -10.53 5.49 15.55
CA ARG A 112 -9.37 6.29 15.12
C ARG A 112 -9.63 6.89 13.75
N LYS A 113 -9.42 8.19 13.62
CA LYS A 113 -9.60 8.90 12.36
C LYS A 113 -8.46 8.54 11.40
N LEU A 114 -8.83 8.25 10.15
CA LEU A 114 -7.90 8.00 9.05
C LEU A 114 -7.76 9.26 8.19
N LEU A 115 -6.52 9.63 7.91
CA LEU A 115 -6.19 10.81 7.14
C LEU A 115 -5.89 10.44 5.68
N LEU A 116 -6.65 11.04 4.76
CA LEU A 116 -6.52 10.88 3.32
C LEU A 116 -6.63 12.23 2.62
N HIS A 117 -6.14 12.29 1.40
CA HIS A 117 -6.41 13.42 0.54
C HIS A 117 -7.91 13.48 0.16
N ARG A 118 -8.48 14.69 0.13
CA ARG A 118 -9.92 14.89 -0.11
C ARG A 118 -10.39 14.25 -1.43
N ARG A 119 -9.56 14.25 -2.47
CA ARG A 119 -9.88 13.60 -3.75
C ARG A 119 -9.96 12.08 -3.63
N GLU A 120 -9.00 11.49 -2.93
CA GLU A 120 -8.94 10.05 -2.67
C GLU A 120 -10.10 9.59 -1.80
N LEU A 121 -10.39 10.34 -0.73
CA LEU A 121 -11.52 10.07 0.16
C LEU A 121 -12.85 10.03 -0.61
N LYS A 122 -13.11 11.02 -1.48
CA LYS A 122 -14.34 11.06 -2.30
C LYS A 122 -14.41 9.87 -3.27
N ARG A 123 -13.31 9.56 -3.98
CA ARG A 123 -13.25 8.43 -4.91
C ARG A 123 -13.49 7.10 -4.19
N PHE A 124 -12.86 6.92 -3.03
CA PHE A 124 -12.97 5.70 -2.25
C PHE A 124 -14.36 5.55 -1.61
N ALA A 125 -14.96 6.65 -1.16
CA ALA A 125 -16.32 6.68 -0.63
C ALA A 125 -17.37 6.29 -1.67
N LEU A 126 -17.21 6.72 -2.92
CA LEU A 126 -18.12 6.32 -4.01
C LEU A 126 -18.07 4.81 -4.25
N LYS A 127 -16.86 4.24 -4.35
CA LYS A 127 -16.68 2.79 -4.50
C LYS A 127 -17.22 2.00 -3.30
N ALA A 128 -17.00 2.49 -2.09
CA ALA A 128 -17.44 1.80 -0.86
C ALA A 128 -18.97 1.79 -0.66
N LYS A 129 -19.73 2.64 -1.38
CA LYS A 129 -21.20 2.62 -1.36
C LYS A 129 -21.81 1.44 -2.13
N GLU A 130 -21.02 0.75 -2.95
CA GLU A 130 -21.49 -0.44 -3.65
C GLU A 130 -21.84 -1.55 -2.67
N ARG A 131 -22.95 -2.24 -2.91
CA ARG A 131 -23.44 -3.29 -2.02
C ARG A 131 -22.46 -4.47 -1.94
N GLY A 132 -22.25 -4.97 -0.74
CA GLY A 132 -21.42 -6.14 -0.47
C GLY A 132 -19.91 -5.86 -0.39
N LEU A 133 -19.51 -4.58 -0.39
CA LEU A 133 -18.12 -4.19 -0.17
C LEU A 133 -17.88 -3.77 1.28
N THR A 134 -16.70 -4.10 1.79
CA THR A 134 -16.25 -3.80 3.15
C THR A 134 -14.86 -3.22 3.10
N LEU A 135 -14.56 -2.30 4.01
CA LEU A 135 -13.25 -1.68 4.15
C LEU A 135 -12.48 -2.35 5.28
N ILE A 136 -11.35 -2.97 4.95
CA ILE A 136 -10.57 -3.78 5.91
C ILE A 136 -9.13 -3.26 5.94
N PRO A 137 -8.54 -3.05 7.14
CA PRO A 137 -7.13 -2.75 7.26
C PRO A 137 -6.29 -3.99 6.92
N LEU A 138 -5.29 -3.82 6.06
CA LEU A 138 -4.37 -4.88 5.68
C LEU A 138 -3.11 -4.88 6.54
N ARG A 139 -2.58 -3.69 6.83
CA ARG A 139 -1.36 -3.53 7.63
C ARG A 139 -1.28 -2.15 8.24
N VAL A 140 -0.61 -2.09 9.39
CA VAL A 140 -0.20 -0.86 10.07
C VAL A 140 1.32 -0.87 10.17
N TYR A 141 1.97 0.25 9.87
CA TYR A 141 3.42 0.35 9.86
C TYR A 141 3.89 1.78 10.15
N PHE A 142 5.17 1.93 10.52
CA PHE A 142 5.83 3.22 10.57
C PHE A 142 6.62 3.48 9.30
N THR A 143 6.53 4.72 8.80
CA THR A 143 7.43 5.22 7.77
C THR A 143 8.80 5.55 8.37
N ASP A 144 9.81 5.79 7.52
CA ASP A 144 11.16 6.20 7.95
C ASP A 144 11.13 7.48 8.80
N ARG A 145 10.14 8.35 8.59
CA ARG A 145 9.91 9.56 9.40
C ARG A 145 9.13 9.29 10.70
N SER A 146 8.99 8.03 11.12
CA SER A 146 8.24 7.62 12.31
C SER A 146 6.75 8.03 12.33
N VAL A 147 6.14 8.22 11.16
CA VAL A 147 4.71 8.48 11.02
C VAL A 147 3.97 7.15 10.87
N ALA A 148 2.94 6.94 11.69
CA ALA A 148 2.10 5.75 11.58
C ALA A 148 1.17 5.83 10.38
N LYS A 149 1.17 4.80 9.55
CA LYS A 149 0.32 4.65 8.40
C LYS A 149 -0.43 3.33 8.43
N CYS A 150 -1.61 3.32 7.81
CA CYS A 150 -2.46 2.15 7.65
C CYS A 150 -2.83 1.97 6.18
N VAL A 151 -2.75 0.76 5.68
CA VAL A 151 -3.28 0.43 4.35
C VAL A 151 -4.67 -0.15 4.52
N ILE A 152 -5.67 0.53 3.97
CA ILE A 152 -7.07 0.10 3.95
C ILE A 152 -7.40 -0.46 2.57
N ALA A 153 -7.99 -1.63 2.53
CA ALA A 153 -8.46 -2.25 1.29
C ALA A 153 -9.99 -2.22 1.19
N LEU A 154 -10.46 -1.99 -0.02
CA LEU A 154 -11.84 -2.22 -0.41
C LEU A 154 -11.97 -3.69 -0.82
N CYS A 155 -12.79 -4.43 -0.11
CA CYS A 155 -12.85 -5.87 -0.19
C CYS A 155 -14.27 -6.38 -0.42
N LYS A 156 -14.37 -7.47 -1.18
CA LYS A 156 -15.59 -8.27 -1.33
C LYS A 156 -15.45 -9.58 -0.55
N GLY A 157 -16.45 -9.94 0.25
CA GLY A 157 -16.46 -11.22 0.97
C GLY A 157 -16.45 -12.40 0.00
N ARG A 158 -15.54 -13.36 0.21
CA ARG A 158 -15.50 -14.61 -0.57
C ARG A 158 -16.50 -15.62 -0.04
N LYS A 159 -17.19 -16.33 -0.95
CA LYS A 159 -18.04 -17.47 -0.58
C LYS A 159 -17.16 -18.65 -0.12
N LEU A 160 -17.75 -19.58 0.64
CA LEU A 160 -17.02 -20.75 1.15
C LEU A 160 -16.38 -21.59 0.06
N HIS A 161 -17.03 -21.73 -1.09
CA HIS A 161 -16.50 -22.44 -2.25
C HIS A 161 -15.21 -21.76 -2.78
N ASP A 162 -15.26 -20.45 -2.98
CA ASP A 162 -14.12 -19.65 -3.48
C ASP A 162 -12.90 -19.74 -2.54
N LYS A 163 -13.15 -19.80 -1.22
CA LYS A 163 -12.09 -19.97 -0.23
C LYS A 163 -11.36 -21.30 -0.39
N ARG A 164 -12.11 -22.39 -0.65
CA ARG A 164 -11.53 -23.73 -0.86
C ARG A 164 -10.67 -23.78 -2.13
N GLU A 165 -11.11 -23.13 -3.21
CA GLU A 165 -10.33 -23.06 -4.45
C GLU A 165 -9.03 -22.28 -4.28
N VAL A 166 -9.07 -21.16 -3.56
CA VAL A 166 -7.87 -20.36 -3.28
C VAL A 166 -6.87 -21.17 -2.46
N LEU A 167 -7.32 -21.92 -1.46
CA LEU A 167 -6.45 -22.81 -0.68
C LEU A 167 -5.81 -23.87 -1.56
N LYS A 168 -6.60 -24.59 -2.38
CA LYS A 168 -6.07 -25.60 -3.32
C LYS A 168 -5.01 -25.04 -4.26
N LYS A 169 -5.26 -23.84 -4.83
CA LYS A 169 -4.29 -23.15 -5.70
C LYS A 169 -3.01 -22.74 -4.94
N ALA A 170 -3.15 -22.28 -3.68
CA ALA A 170 -2.00 -21.92 -2.86
C ALA A 170 -1.14 -23.15 -2.48
N ASP A 171 -1.77 -24.28 -2.16
CA ASP A 171 -1.07 -25.52 -1.83
C ASP A 171 -0.35 -26.11 -3.04
N ALA A 172 -1.02 -26.17 -4.20
CA ALA A 172 -0.40 -26.58 -5.45
C ALA A 172 0.83 -25.71 -5.80
N ARG A 173 0.73 -24.40 -5.61
CA ARG A 173 1.88 -23.49 -5.83
C ARG A 173 3.03 -23.78 -4.87
N ARG A 174 2.74 -24.04 -3.59
CA ARG A 174 3.76 -24.41 -2.60
C ARG A 174 4.47 -25.72 -2.95
N GLU A 175 3.73 -26.70 -3.47
CA GLU A 175 4.30 -27.97 -3.92
C GLU A 175 5.23 -27.77 -5.12
N ILE A 176 4.83 -27.00 -6.11
CA ILE A 176 5.66 -26.63 -7.26
C ILE A 176 6.94 -25.92 -6.79
N ASP A 177 6.82 -24.92 -5.91
CA ASP A 177 7.97 -24.18 -5.38
C ASP A 177 8.94 -25.09 -4.60
N ARG A 178 8.42 -26.09 -3.84
CA ARG A 178 9.24 -27.09 -3.16
C ARG A 178 9.97 -27.98 -4.14
N ALA A 179 9.28 -28.47 -5.17
CA ALA A 179 9.87 -29.32 -6.21
C ALA A 179 11.00 -28.61 -6.98
N ILE A 180 10.78 -27.35 -7.34
CA ILE A 180 11.80 -26.50 -8.00
C ILE A 180 13.03 -26.33 -7.09
N LYS A 181 12.81 -26.00 -5.81
CA LYS A 181 13.91 -25.84 -4.85
C LYS A 181 14.70 -27.13 -4.62
N GLN A 182 14.03 -28.28 -4.58
CA GLN A 182 14.70 -29.59 -4.45
C GLN A 182 15.52 -29.93 -5.68
N ARG A 183 15.01 -29.62 -6.89
CA ARG A 183 15.73 -29.82 -8.14
C ARG A 183 16.98 -28.94 -8.24
N ALA A 184 16.85 -27.66 -7.84
CA ALA A 184 17.97 -26.71 -7.81
C ALA A 184 19.08 -27.05 -6.78
N LYS A 185 18.79 -27.88 -5.75
CA LYS A 185 19.77 -28.35 -4.77
C LYS A 185 20.52 -29.63 -5.20
N ARG A 186 20.01 -30.31 -6.24
CA ARG A 186 20.63 -31.56 -6.77
C ARG A 186 21.54 -31.32 -7.98
N LEU A 187 21.58 -30.09 -8.47
CA LEU A 187 22.51 -29.58 -9.49
C LEU A 187 23.69 -28.84 -8.87
#